data_05455003eaeb30652ff053f533fedb42
#
_entry.id   05455003eaeb30652ff053f533fedb42
#
_cell.length_a   1.000
_cell.length_b   1.000
_cell.length_c   1.000
_cell.angle_alpha   90.00
_cell.angle_beta   90.00
_cell.angle_gamma   90.00
#
_symmetry.space_group_name_H-M   'P 1'
#
loop_
_entity.id
_entity.type
_entity.pdbx_description
1 polymer ?
#
loop_
_entity_poly.entity_id
_entity_poly.type
_entity_poly.pdbx_seq_one_letter_code
_entity_poly.pdbx_strand_id
1 'polypeptide(L)'
;MTAGPGARGTAAVAAVAAVAVGLYWVFLSPYSQFFGRYPWRGRDGARVVALTFDDGPNEPYTSQIAEVLNDRGVRATFFQVGWCVQRSPATTAALAAAGHVIGNHGLSHRFRTYLRWGAFAAEIERTQEILGQVLGQEPRLVRMPWLWRQPAILSMLARSGLTPVSGLFCHALEVFQVDAARIATRAVAKAGPGVIIIFHDGYNARGGARAETVEAVRMTVEGLRHRGYRFVTVDQLLGVPAYGLRSGRREA
;
A
#
# COMPACT_ATOMS: atom_id res chain seq x y z
N MET A 1 -10.34 37.61 -35.69
CA MET A 1 -9.18 37.70 -34.78
C MET A 1 -8.56 36.33 -34.62
N THR A 2 -7.49 36.01 -35.35
CA THR A 2 -6.78 34.75 -35.24
C THR A 2 -5.78 34.84 -34.10
N ALA A 3 -5.89 33.92 -33.11
CA ALA A 3 -4.93 33.84 -32.01
C ALA A 3 -3.50 33.70 -32.58
N GLY A 4 -2.58 34.54 -32.09
CA GLY A 4 -1.17 34.53 -32.53
C GLY A 4 -0.49 33.20 -32.17
N PRO A 5 0.66 32.86 -32.82
CA PRO A 5 1.33 31.56 -32.65
C PRO A 5 1.69 31.27 -31.18
N GLY A 6 1.98 32.23 -30.34
CA GLY A 6 2.23 32.06 -28.91
C GLY A 6 0.99 31.62 -28.10
N ALA A 7 -0.20 32.13 -28.43
CA ALA A 7 -1.43 31.78 -27.76
C ALA A 7 -1.88 30.34 -28.06
N ARG A 8 -1.59 29.83 -29.25
CA ARG A 8 -1.86 28.42 -29.61
C ARG A 8 -0.93 27.46 -28.90
N GLY A 9 0.35 27.83 -28.73
CA GLY A 9 1.32 27.01 -27.97
C GLY A 9 0.96 26.88 -26.48
N THR A 10 0.59 27.97 -25.83
CA THR A 10 0.17 27.96 -24.42
C THR A 10 -1.13 27.17 -24.21
N ALA A 11 -2.09 27.29 -25.12
CA ALA A 11 -3.35 26.50 -25.05
C ALA A 11 -3.10 25.01 -25.21
N ALA A 12 -2.19 24.59 -26.11
CA ALA A 12 -1.83 23.18 -26.28
C ALA A 12 -1.14 22.62 -25.03
N VAL A 13 -0.19 23.33 -24.42
CA VAL A 13 0.47 22.93 -23.17
C VAL A 13 -0.54 22.80 -22.03
N ALA A 14 -1.44 23.76 -21.88
CA ALA A 14 -2.49 23.72 -20.87
C ALA A 14 -3.42 22.50 -21.05
N ALA A 15 -3.80 22.18 -22.29
CA ALA A 15 -4.62 21.02 -22.60
C ALA A 15 -3.90 19.70 -22.25
N VAL A 16 -2.63 19.55 -22.60
CA VAL A 16 -1.82 18.37 -22.24
C VAL A 16 -1.70 18.22 -20.72
N ALA A 17 -1.44 19.33 -20.01
CA ALA A 17 -1.36 19.32 -18.56
C ALA A 17 -2.70 18.91 -17.91
N ALA A 18 -3.82 19.42 -18.40
CA ALA A 18 -5.14 19.06 -17.92
C ALA A 18 -5.45 17.58 -18.13
N VAL A 19 -5.10 17.02 -19.29
CA VAL A 19 -5.23 15.58 -19.57
C VAL A 19 -4.36 14.76 -18.61
N ALA A 20 -3.09 15.14 -18.41
CA ALA A 20 -2.18 14.43 -17.49
C ALA A 20 -2.69 14.43 -16.05
N VAL A 21 -3.19 15.58 -15.58
CA VAL A 21 -3.84 15.70 -14.26
C VAL A 21 -5.08 14.80 -14.17
N GLY A 22 -5.92 14.80 -15.20
CA GLY A 22 -7.11 13.95 -15.27
C GLY A 22 -6.76 12.46 -15.20
N LEU A 23 -5.75 12.02 -15.97
CA LEU A 23 -5.26 10.64 -15.94
C LEU A 23 -4.69 10.27 -14.56
N TYR A 24 -3.90 11.14 -13.95
CA TYR A 24 -3.42 10.93 -12.58
C TYR A 24 -4.59 10.74 -11.61
N TRP A 25 -5.59 11.63 -11.64
CA TRP A 25 -6.75 11.54 -10.75
C TRP A 25 -7.53 10.24 -10.94
N VAL A 26 -7.73 9.79 -12.16
CA VAL A 26 -8.48 8.56 -12.46
C VAL A 26 -7.70 7.30 -12.07
N PHE A 27 -6.41 7.21 -12.44
CA PHE A 27 -5.67 5.94 -12.39
C PHE A 27 -4.72 5.80 -11.18
N LEU A 28 -4.25 6.89 -10.59
CA LEU A 28 -3.18 6.86 -9.58
C LEU A 28 -3.54 7.58 -8.27
N SER A 29 -4.49 8.52 -8.29
CA SER A 29 -4.82 9.28 -7.08
C SER A 29 -5.31 8.38 -5.95
N PRO A 30 -4.76 8.50 -4.73
CA PRO A 30 -5.23 7.75 -3.56
C PRO A 30 -6.74 7.85 -3.32
N TYR A 31 -7.34 8.96 -3.68
CA TYR A 31 -8.75 9.28 -3.41
C TYR A 31 -9.71 8.74 -4.46
N SER A 32 -9.23 8.35 -5.64
CA SER A 32 -10.09 7.98 -6.76
C SER A 32 -10.90 6.72 -6.46
N GLN A 33 -12.21 6.81 -6.71
CA GLN A 33 -13.16 5.70 -6.66
C GLN A 33 -13.83 5.51 -8.03
N PHE A 34 -13.22 6.06 -9.10
CA PHE A 34 -13.84 6.12 -10.43
C PHE A 34 -14.18 4.74 -11.00
N PHE A 35 -13.32 3.76 -10.81
CA PHE A 35 -13.53 2.39 -11.30
C PHE A 35 -14.16 1.44 -10.28
N GLY A 36 -14.51 1.94 -9.09
CA GLY A 36 -15.06 1.13 -8.01
C GLY A 36 -14.45 1.43 -6.66
N ARG A 37 -14.88 0.67 -5.64
CA ARG A 37 -14.43 0.86 -4.27
C ARG A 37 -12.95 0.51 -4.13
N TYR A 38 -12.16 1.50 -3.74
CA TYR A 38 -10.73 1.39 -3.46
C TYR A 38 -10.41 2.25 -2.21
N PRO A 39 -10.72 1.73 -1.01
CA PRO A 39 -10.79 2.53 0.20
C PRO A 39 -9.40 3.03 0.63
N TRP A 40 -9.31 4.33 0.92
CA TRP A 40 -8.16 5.00 1.52
C TRP A 40 -8.39 5.35 2.99
N ARG A 41 -9.62 5.08 3.49
CA ARG A 41 -10.02 5.25 4.88
C ARG A 41 -11.20 4.34 5.23
N GLY A 42 -11.38 4.05 6.52
CA GLY A 42 -12.57 3.44 7.08
C GLY A 42 -13.78 4.41 7.11
N ARG A 43 -14.93 3.89 7.47
CA ARG A 43 -16.20 4.65 7.53
C ARG A 43 -16.44 5.30 8.87
N ASP A 44 -15.89 4.77 9.96
CA ASP A 44 -16.18 5.21 11.32
C ASP A 44 -15.46 6.52 11.63
N GLY A 45 -16.17 7.45 12.26
CA GLY A 45 -15.66 8.74 12.70
C GLY A 45 -14.73 8.68 13.92
N ALA A 46 -14.37 7.47 14.39
CA ALA A 46 -13.47 7.27 15.51
C ALA A 46 -12.04 7.75 15.20
N ARG A 47 -11.31 8.25 16.21
CA ARG A 47 -9.89 8.61 16.10
C ARG A 47 -9.02 7.34 16.03
N VAL A 48 -9.15 6.60 14.93
CA VAL A 48 -8.32 5.43 14.61
C VAL A 48 -7.57 5.68 13.30
N VAL A 49 -6.39 5.10 13.17
CA VAL A 49 -5.59 5.11 11.93
C VAL A 49 -5.03 3.71 11.68
N ALA A 50 -4.80 3.37 10.42
CA ALA A 50 -4.06 2.19 10.04
C ALA A 50 -2.71 2.60 9.44
N LEU A 51 -1.61 2.09 10.00
CA LEU A 51 -0.29 2.20 9.40
C LEU A 51 -0.08 1.03 8.45
N THR A 52 0.43 1.31 7.28
CA THR A 52 0.69 0.29 6.27
C THR A 52 2.06 0.47 5.65
N PHE A 53 2.67 -0.66 5.24
CA PHE A 53 4.02 -0.72 4.69
C PHE A 53 3.99 -1.48 3.38
N ASP A 54 4.60 -0.91 2.33
CA ASP A 54 4.62 -1.48 0.98
C ASP A 54 6.05 -1.89 0.59
N ASP A 55 6.18 -2.77 -0.40
CA ASP A 55 7.42 -3.19 -1.08
C ASP A 55 8.32 -4.21 -0.35
N GLY A 56 8.07 -4.50 0.91
CA GLY A 56 8.84 -5.48 1.69
C GLY A 56 8.49 -6.95 1.41
N PRO A 57 9.08 -7.88 2.19
CA PRO A 57 10.08 -7.65 3.23
C PRO A 57 11.45 -7.20 2.70
N ASN A 58 12.12 -6.32 3.43
CA ASN A 58 13.43 -5.77 3.11
C ASN A 58 14.28 -5.69 4.39
N GLU A 59 15.10 -6.69 4.62
CA GLU A 59 15.95 -6.76 5.81
C GLU A 59 17.16 -5.82 5.72
N PRO A 60 17.56 -5.25 6.87
CA PRO A 60 17.03 -5.44 8.24
C PRO A 60 15.84 -4.52 8.56
N TYR A 61 15.41 -3.68 7.65
CA TYR A 61 14.50 -2.55 7.93
C TYR A 61 13.07 -3.00 8.25
N THR A 62 12.57 -4.05 7.59
CA THR A 62 11.25 -4.60 7.91
C THR A 62 11.18 -5.10 9.36
N SER A 63 12.22 -5.81 9.82
CA SER A 63 12.33 -6.26 11.20
C SER A 63 12.45 -5.08 12.19
N GLN A 64 13.26 -4.06 11.89
CA GLN A 64 13.39 -2.85 12.72
C GLN A 64 12.06 -2.08 12.83
N ILE A 65 11.30 -1.97 11.75
CA ILE A 65 9.97 -1.36 11.79
C ILE A 65 9.03 -2.19 12.68
N ALA A 66 9.06 -3.51 12.56
CA ALA A 66 8.24 -4.40 13.38
C ALA A 66 8.59 -4.27 14.87
N GLU A 67 9.87 -4.18 15.23
CA GLU A 67 10.34 -3.91 16.60
C GLU A 67 9.77 -2.60 17.13
N VAL A 68 9.94 -1.50 16.38
CA VAL A 68 9.39 -0.17 16.75
C VAL A 68 7.89 -0.24 17.03
N LEU A 69 7.14 -0.97 16.21
CA LEU A 69 5.69 -1.14 16.36
C LEU A 69 5.34 -2.02 17.57
N ASN A 70 6.03 -3.16 17.73
CA ASN A 70 5.80 -4.11 18.81
C ASN A 70 6.06 -3.51 20.17
N ASP A 71 7.18 -2.79 20.35
CA ASP A 71 7.56 -2.08 21.58
C ASP A 71 6.47 -1.08 22.00
N ARG A 72 5.72 -0.60 21.04
CA ARG A 72 4.61 0.36 21.25
C ARG A 72 3.23 -0.32 21.23
N GLY A 73 3.15 -1.64 21.19
CA GLY A 73 1.86 -2.35 21.12
C GLY A 73 0.99 -1.95 19.93
N VAL A 74 1.62 -1.60 18.80
CA VAL A 74 0.93 -1.22 17.56
C VAL A 74 0.94 -2.38 16.58
N ARG A 75 -0.21 -2.71 16.02
CA ARG A 75 -0.31 -3.63 14.90
C ARG A 75 -0.54 -2.87 13.61
N ALA A 76 0.07 -3.33 12.52
CA ALA A 76 0.05 -2.69 11.21
C ALA A 76 -0.26 -3.71 10.10
N THR A 77 -0.42 -3.23 8.87
CA THR A 77 -0.61 -4.09 7.70
C THR A 77 0.57 -3.92 6.74
N PHE A 78 1.19 -5.02 6.34
CA PHE A 78 2.31 -5.05 5.41
C PHE A 78 1.85 -5.62 4.06
N PHE A 79 1.88 -4.82 3.00
CA PHE A 79 1.61 -5.26 1.64
C PHE A 79 2.92 -5.70 1.00
N GLN A 80 3.10 -7.01 0.89
CA GLN A 80 4.38 -7.62 0.53
C GLN A 80 4.46 -8.04 -0.92
N VAL A 81 5.62 -7.81 -1.53
CA VAL A 81 5.95 -8.23 -2.90
C VAL A 81 6.40 -9.68 -2.90
N GLY A 82 5.81 -10.52 -3.75
CA GLY A 82 6.06 -11.95 -3.76
C GLY A 82 7.54 -12.33 -3.89
N TRP A 83 8.31 -11.64 -4.73
CA TRP A 83 9.77 -11.88 -4.83
C TRP A 83 10.53 -11.53 -3.54
N CYS A 84 10.07 -10.55 -2.79
CA CYS A 84 10.65 -10.23 -1.49
C CYS A 84 10.32 -11.31 -0.46
N VAL A 85 9.09 -11.80 -0.44
CA VAL A 85 8.67 -12.90 0.42
C VAL A 85 9.47 -14.16 0.14
N GLN A 86 9.72 -14.51 -1.13
CA GLN A 86 10.55 -15.66 -1.49
C GLN A 86 12.00 -15.53 -0.98
N ARG A 87 12.55 -14.32 -0.92
CA ARG A 87 13.90 -14.08 -0.38
C ARG A 87 13.96 -14.11 1.13
N SER A 88 12.89 -13.70 1.81
CA SER A 88 12.84 -13.55 3.27
C SER A 88 11.51 -14.08 3.86
N PRO A 89 11.20 -15.37 3.66
CA PRO A 89 9.91 -15.93 4.12
C PRO A 89 9.81 -15.93 5.66
N ALA A 90 10.93 -16.07 6.37
CA ALA A 90 10.96 -16.03 7.82
C ALA A 90 10.48 -14.67 8.39
N THR A 91 10.86 -13.55 7.75
CA THR A 91 10.38 -12.22 8.14
C THR A 91 8.87 -12.10 7.98
N THR A 92 8.31 -12.60 6.87
CA THR A 92 6.85 -12.65 6.65
C THR A 92 6.14 -13.43 7.74
N ALA A 93 6.65 -14.61 8.08
CA ALA A 93 6.09 -15.46 9.14
C ALA A 93 6.20 -14.78 10.52
N ALA A 94 7.33 -14.13 10.83
CA ALA A 94 7.54 -13.41 12.08
C ALA A 94 6.57 -12.23 12.25
N LEU A 95 6.35 -11.44 11.19
CA LEU A 95 5.37 -10.36 11.18
C LEU A 95 3.95 -10.88 11.50
N ALA A 96 3.54 -11.96 10.84
CA ALA A 96 2.23 -12.55 11.06
C ALA A 96 2.10 -13.12 12.49
N ALA A 97 3.13 -13.80 13.00
CA ALA A 97 3.18 -14.32 14.37
C ALA A 97 3.12 -13.20 15.42
N ALA A 98 3.69 -12.02 15.11
CA ALA A 98 3.60 -10.83 15.95
C ALA A 98 2.22 -10.13 15.88
N GLY A 99 1.28 -10.64 15.06
CA GLY A 99 -0.07 -10.10 14.93
C GLY A 99 -0.21 -8.95 13.94
N HIS A 100 0.80 -8.69 13.11
CA HIS A 100 0.64 -7.82 11.95
C HIS A 100 -0.13 -8.56 10.84
N VAL A 101 -0.84 -7.80 10.02
CA VAL A 101 -1.57 -8.36 8.87
C VAL A 101 -0.70 -8.28 7.63
N ILE A 102 -0.67 -9.36 6.86
CA ILE A 102 0.03 -9.43 5.59
C ILE A 102 -0.96 -9.30 4.45
N GLY A 103 -0.69 -8.42 3.50
CA GLY A 103 -1.43 -8.24 2.27
C GLY A 103 -0.56 -8.52 1.04
N ASN A 104 -1.22 -8.67 -0.12
CA ASN A 104 -0.57 -8.91 -1.41
C ASN A 104 -0.23 -7.58 -2.10
N HIS A 105 1.02 -7.42 -2.56
CA HIS A 105 1.50 -6.25 -3.31
C HIS A 105 2.00 -6.59 -4.72
N GLY A 106 1.49 -7.68 -5.31
CA GLY A 106 1.99 -8.21 -6.59
C GLY A 106 3.30 -8.97 -6.45
N LEU A 107 3.79 -9.53 -7.56
CA LEU A 107 4.96 -10.42 -7.56
C LEU A 107 6.27 -9.67 -7.74
N SER A 108 6.35 -8.82 -8.76
CA SER A 108 7.61 -8.28 -9.28
C SER A 108 7.77 -6.78 -9.07
N HIS A 109 6.69 -6.07 -8.79
CA HIS A 109 6.64 -4.60 -8.73
C HIS A 109 7.21 -3.94 -10.01
N ARG A 110 6.96 -4.51 -11.19
CA ARG A 110 7.40 -3.97 -12.49
C ARG A 110 6.24 -3.27 -13.19
N PHE A 111 6.35 -1.96 -13.42
CA PHE A 111 5.25 -1.16 -13.99
C PHE A 111 4.70 -1.72 -15.32
N ARG A 112 5.55 -2.22 -16.20
CA ARG A 112 5.12 -2.80 -17.47
C ARG A 112 4.13 -3.96 -17.33
N THR A 113 4.22 -4.73 -16.24
CA THR A 113 3.32 -5.84 -15.97
C THR A 113 1.90 -5.35 -15.73
N TYR A 114 1.75 -4.21 -15.06
CA TYR A 114 0.44 -3.63 -14.71
C TYR A 114 -0.29 -2.99 -15.90
N LEU A 115 0.40 -2.76 -17.01
CA LEU A 115 -0.20 -2.31 -18.26
C LEU A 115 -0.82 -3.47 -19.06
N ARG A 116 -0.50 -4.73 -18.72
CA ARG A 116 -0.95 -5.93 -19.42
C ARG A 116 -1.86 -6.75 -18.51
N TRP A 117 -3.15 -6.75 -18.79
CA TRP A 117 -4.17 -7.36 -17.95
C TRP A 117 -3.84 -8.79 -17.48
N GLY A 118 -3.58 -9.73 -18.40
CA GLY A 118 -3.30 -11.12 -18.02
C GLY A 118 -2.03 -11.29 -17.18
N ALA A 119 -1.00 -10.47 -17.43
CA ALA A 119 0.23 -10.52 -16.67
C ALA A 119 0.03 -10.03 -15.22
N PHE A 120 -0.84 -9.02 -15.03
CA PHE A 120 -1.15 -8.54 -13.69
C PHE A 120 -1.92 -9.58 -12.86
N ALA A 121 -2.94 -10.22 -13.45
CA ALA A 121 -3.70 -11.27 -12.78
C ALA A 121 -2.78 -12.40 -12.29
N ALA A 122 -1.89 -12.88 -13.17
CA ALA A 122 -0.91 -13.90 -12.83
C ALA A 122 0.06 -13.47 -11.70
N GLU A 123 0.44 -12.19 -11.64
CA GLU A 123 1.27 -11.68 -10.53
C GLU A 123 0.53 -11.75 -9.18
N ILE A 124 -0.74 -11.39 -9.15
CA ILE A 124 -1.55 -11.49 -7.92
C ILE A 124 -1.72 -12.95 -7.51
N GLU A 125 -2.09 -13.83 -8.43
CA GLU A 125 -2.28 -15.26 -8.17
C GLU A 125 -0.99 -15.89 -7.64
N ARG A 126 0.14 -15.64 -8.33
CA ARG A 126 1.42 -16.20 -7.89
C ARG A 126 1.84 -15.71 -6.51
N THR A 127 1.57 -14.44 -6.19
CA THR A 127 1.85 -13.90 -4.86
C THR A 127 0.93 -14.49 -3.79
N GLN A 128 -0.34 -14.74 -4.11
CA GLN A 128 -1.26 -15.46 -3.21
C GLN A 128 -0.73 -16.86 -2.87
N GLU A 129 -0.22 -17.61 -3.86
CA GLU A 129 0.38 -18.92 -3.64
C GLU A 129 1.59 -18.84 -2.70
N ILE A 130 2.52 -17.88 -2.96
CA ILE A 130 3.73 -17.70 -2.15
C ILE A 130 3.36 -17.34 -0.71
N LEU A 131 2.49 -16.37 -0.52
CA LEU A 131 2.02 -15.95 0.81
C LEU A 131 1.27 -17.07 1.51
N GLY A 132 0.39 -17.77 0.78
CA GLY A 132 -0.34 -18.93 1.32
C GLY A 132 0.56 -20.06 1.78
N GLN A 133 1.70 -20.28 1.12
CA GLN A 133 2.71 -21.28 1.55
C GLN A 133 3.37 -20.87 2.87
N VAL A 134 3.71 -19.60 3.03
CA VAL A 134 4.39 -19.09 4.23
C VAL A 134 3.44 -18.96 5.42
N LEU A 135 2.21 -18.51 5.17
CA LEU A 135 1.25 -18.16 6.23
C LEU A 135 0.28 -19.30 6.60
N GLY A 136 0.18 -20.35 5.78
CA GLY A 136 -0.84 -21.40 5.92
C GLY A 136 -2.27 -20.94 5.55
N GLN A 137 -2.47 -19.69 5.22
CA GLN A 137 -3.74 -19.06 4.87
C GLN A 137 -3.52 -17.98 3.78
N GLU A 138 -4.56 -17.63 3.02
CA GLU A 138 -4.45 -16.66 1.93
C GLU A 138 -4.83 -15.25 2.40
N PRO A 139 -3.97 -14.22 2.19
CA PRO A 139 -4.35 -12.83 2.40
C PRO A 139 -5.59 -12.43 1.59
N ARG A 140 -6.47 -11.64 2.19
CA ARG A 140 -7.65 -11.08 1.49
C ARG A 140 -7.48 -9.61 1.11
N LEU A 141 -6.43 -8.95 1.61
CA LEU A 141 -6.11 -7.57 1.29
C LEU A 141 -5.09 -7.49 0.15
N VAL A 142 -5.34 -6.63 -0.82
CA VAL A 142 -4.44 -6.38 -1.97
C VAL A 142 -4.23 -4.88 -2.12
N ARG A 143 -2.99 -4.45 -2.26
CA ARG A 143 -2.67 -3.10 -2.71
C ARG A 143 -1.92 -3.19 -4.04
N MET A 144 -2.43 -2.48 -5.05
CA MET A 144 -1.73 -2.43 -6.33
C MET A 144 -0.52 -1.50 -6.22
N PRO A 145 0.65 -1.89 -6.75
CA PRO A 145 1.79 -1.01 -6.89
C PRO A 145 1.41 0.34 -7.53
N TRP A 146 2.00 1.43 -7.05
CA TRP A 146 1.70 2.82 -7.45
C TRP A 146 0.23 3.22 -7.28
N LEU A 147 -0.58 2.43 -6.54
CA LEU A 147 -2.03 2.58 -6.48
C LEU A 147 -2.71 2.48 -7.86
N TRP A 148 -2.04 1.87 -8.85
CA TRP A 148 -2.54 1.69 -10.20
C TRP A 148 -3.88 0.94 -10.20
N ARG A 149 -4.85 1.45 -10.94
CA ARG A 149 -6.17 0.84 -11.02
C ARG A 149 -6.76 0.92 -12.42
N GLN A 150 -7.57 -0.07 -12.73
CA GLN A 150 -8.40 -0.11 -13.93
C GLN A 150 -9.61 -1.03 -13.67
N PRO A 151 -10.71 -0.88 -14.43
CA PRO A 151 -11.98 -1.60 -14.17
C PRO A 151 -11.81 -3.11 -14.12
N ALA A 152 -11.07 -3.67 -15.06
CA ALA A 152 -10.86 -5.11 -15.18
C ALA A 152 -10.14 -5.69 -13.95
N ILE A 153 -9.14 -4.96 -13.39
CA ILE A 153 -8.42 -5.36 -12.18
C ILE A 153 -9.36 -5.38 -10.99
N LEU A 154 -10.09 -4.29 -10.74
CA LEU A 154 -10.99 -4.21 -9.58
C LEU A 154 -12.09 -5.25 -9.65
N SER A 155 -12.63 -5.51 -10.85
CA SER A 155 -13.63 -6.58 -11.07
C SER A 155 -13.06 -7.97 -10.80
N MET A 156 -11.81 -8.24 -11.20
CA MET A 156 -11.14 -9.52 -10.92
C MET A 156 -10.94 -9.71 -9.42
N LEU A 157 -10.37 -8.72 -8.72
CA LEU A 157 -10.16 -8.78 -7.28
C LEU A 157 -11.47 -9.08 -6.54
N ALA A 158 -12.56 -8.39 -6.91
CA ALA A 158 -13.88 -8.59 -6.31
C ALA A 158 -14.38 -10.03 -6.52
N ARG A 159 -14.26 -10.59 -7.74
CA ARG A 159 -14.66 -11.98 -8.03
C ARG A 159 -13.81 -13.02 -7.28
N SER A 160 -12.55 -12.70 -7.01
CA SER A 160 -11.65 -13.56 -6.24
C SER A 160 -11.80 -13.38 -4.72
N GLY A 161 -12.75 -12.58 -4.25
CA GLY A 161 -12.96 -12.28 -2.84
C GLY A 161 -11.79 -11.51 -2.21
N LEU A 162 -11.04 -10.76 -3.02
CA LEU A 162 -9.92 -9.93 -2.60
C LEU A 162 -10.39 -8.48 -2.45
N THR A 163 -9.95 -7.83 -1.37
CA THR A 163 -10.29 -6.44 -1.06
C THR A 163 -9.15 -5.52 -1.48
N PRO A 164 -9.34 -4.67 -2.50
CA PRO A 164 -8.34 -3.68 -2.87
C PRO A 164 -8.26 -2.57 -1.81
N VAL A 165 -7.04 -2.12 -1.50
CA VAL A 165 -6.77 -1.14 -0.43
C VAL A 165 -5.90 0.00 -0.96
N SER A 166 -6.42 1.22 -0.91
CA SER A 166 -5.67 2.46 -1.12
C SER A 166 -5.11 2.99 0.22
N GLY A 167 -4.61 4.22 0.22
CA GLY A 167 -4.12 4.91 1.42
C GLY A 167 -3.42 6.20 1.04
N LEU A 168 -3.08 7.00 2.01
CA LEU A 168 -2.37 8.27 1.81
C LEU A 168 -0.88 8.08 2.08
N PHE A 169 -0.04 8.39 1.11
CA PHE A 169 1.40 8.39 1.32
C PHE A 169 1.79 9.30 2.48
N CYS A 170 2.57 8.80 3.43
CA CYS A 170 3.05 9.56 4.58
C CYS A 170 3.76 10.86 4.14
N HIS A 171 4.66 10.74 3.17
CA HIS A 171 5.35 11.86 2.53
C HIS A 171 5.59 11.54 1.04
N ALA A 172 5.49 12.55 0.16
CA ALA A 172 5.65 12.33 -1.29
C ALA A 172 7.05 11.85 -1.70
N LEU A 173 8.07 12.16 -0.91
CA LEU A 173 9.47 11.82 -1.17
C LEU A 173 10.02 10.82 -0.15
N GLU A 174 9.17 10.11 0.60
CA GLU A 174 9.59 9.16 1.64
C GLU A 174 10.48 8.06 1.05
N VAL A 175 10.14 7.55 -0.12
CA VAL A 175 10.91 6.52 -0.82
C VAL A 175 12.38 6.92 -1.10
N PHE A 176 12.68 8.21 -1.15
CA PHE A 176 14.03 8.75 -1.32
C PHE A 176 14.75 9.01 0.01
N GLN A 177 14.17 8.56 1.12
CA GLN A 177 14.76 8.66 2.46
C GLN A 177 15.12 10.10 2.85
N VAL A 178 14.17 11.02 2.64
CA VAL A 178 14.27 12.36 3.22
C VAL A 178 14.21 12.27 4.74
N ASP A 179 14.64 13.32 5.43
CA ASP A 179 14.70 13.41 6.89
C ASP A 179 13.46 12.85 7.61
N ALA A 180 13.67 12.03 8.62
CA ALA A 180 12.63 11.31 9.34
C ALA A 180 11.60 12.23 10.00
N ALA A 181 12.03 13.37 10.55
CA ALA A 181 11.12 14.33 11.18
C ALA A 181 10.19 14.97 10.16
N ARG A 182 10.66 15.21 8.94
CA ARG A 182 9.83 15.71 7.84
C ARG A 182 8.79 14.67 7.41
N ILE A 183 9.18 13.40 7.31
CA ILE A 183 8.27 12.29 7.00
C ILE A 183 7.19 12.20 8.08
N ALA A 184 7.60 12.12 9.36
CA ALA A 184 6.69 11.99 10.49
C ALA A 184 5.73 13.18 10.62
N THR A 185 6.23 14.41 10.49
CA THR A 185 5.40 15.63 10.53
C THR A 185 4.29 15.58 9.46
N ARG A 186 4.62 15.15 8.24
CA ARG A 186 3.63 15.03 7.15
C ARG A 186 2.66 13.89 7.38
N ALA A 187 3.13 12.73 7.87
CA ALA A 187 2.28 11.60 8.22
C ALA A 187 1.25 11.98 9.28
N VAL A 188 1.71 12.63 10.37
CA VAL A 188 0.85 13.12 11.46
C VAL A 188 -0.13 14.20 10.97
N ALA A 189 0.28 15.08 10.06
CA ALA A 189 -0.60 16.10 9.49
C ALA A 189 -1.69 15.52 8.58
N LYS A 190 -1.42 14.40 7.90
CA LYS A 190 -2.39 13.71 7.03
C LYS A 190 -3.35 12.81 7.79
N ALA A 191 -3.04 12.51 9.05
CA ALA A 191 -3.92 11.66 9.85
C ALA A 191 -5.27 12.33 10.07
N GLY A 192 -6.30 11.53 9.93
CA GLY A 192 -7.69 11.86 10.21
C GLY A 192 -8.44 10.59 10.63
N PRO A 193 -9.67 10.69 11.11
CA PRO A 193 -10.46 9.53 11.51
C PRO A 193 -10.53 8.48 10.40
N GLY A 194 -10.06 7.27 10.69
CA GLY A 194 -10.07 6.13 9.77
C GLY A 194 -9.07 6.17 8.62
N VAL A 195 -8.12 7.10 8.58
CA VAL A 195 -7.14 7.21 7.47
C VAL A 195 -6.18 6.02 7.48
N ILE A 196 -5.89 5.50 6.29
CA ILE A 196 -4.84 4.52 6.02
C ILE A 196 -3.60 5.30 5.55
N ILE A 197 -2.48 5.19 6.30
CA ILE A 197 -1.23 5.88 6.00
C ILE A 197 -0.25 4.88 5.39
N ILE A 198 0.36 5.24 4.27
CA ILE A 198 1.32 4.41 3.53
C ILE A 198 2.74 4.86 3.82
N PHE A 199 3.56 3.95 4.30
CA PHE A 199 5.01 3.97 4.34
C PHE A 199 5.55 2.87 3.41
N HIS A 200 6.87 2.83 3.21
CA HIS A 200 7.53 1.76 2.47
C HIS A 200 8.66 1.16 3.32
N ASP A 201 8.58 -0.16 3.58
CA ASP A 201 9.67 -0.91 4.21
C ASP A 201 10.66 -1.47 3.17
N GLY A 202 10.31 -1.40 1.87
CA GLY A 202 11.15 -1.74 0.73
C GLY A 202 11.21 -0.64 -0.34
N TYR A 203 11.69 -1.00 -1.53
CA TYR A 203 11.70 -0.13 -2.71
C TYR A 203 11.63 -0.96 -3.99
N ASN A 204 10.49 -0.95 -4.67
CA ASN A 204 10.27 -1.61 -5.96
C ASN A 204 10.83 -3.05 -6.04
N ALA A 205 10.66 -3.86 -5.00
CA ALA A 205 11.19 -5.23 -4.89
C ALA A 205 12.73 -5.37 -4.93
N ARG A 206 13.47 -4.27 -4.87
CA ARG A 206 14.94 -4.26 -4.97
C ARG A 206 15.65 -4.14 -3.63
N GLY A 207 14.90 -3.90 -2.56
CA GLY A 207 15.47 -3.51 -1.27
C GLY A 207 15.85 -2.03 -1.25
N GLY A 208 16.76 -1.66 -0.37
CA GLY A 208 17.26 -0.30 -0.21
C GLY A 208 17.23 0.19 1.22
N ALA A 209 17.99 1.23 1.52
CA ALA A 209 18.01 1.83 2.86
C ALA A 209 16.64 2.40 3.24
N ARG A 210 16.20 2.13 4.50
CA ARG A 210 14.94 2.60 5.07
C ARG A 210 15.11 3.14 6.50
N ALA A 211 16.33 3.53 6.88
CA ALA A 211 16.61 4.00 8.21
C ALA A 211 15.77 5.22 8.60
N GLU A 212 15.61 6.17 7.68
CA GLU A 212 14.74 7.33 7.89
C GLU A 212 13.27 6.94 8.05
N THR A 213 12.81 5.91 7.31
CA THR A 213 11.45 5.39 7.47
C THR A 213 11.26 4.74 8.85
N VAL A 214 12.23 3.93 9.34
CA VAL A 214 12.18 3.32 10.68
C VAL A 214 12.00 4.40 11.75
N GLU A 215 12.84 5.43 11.73
CA GLU A 215 12.76 6.53 12.68
C GLU A 215 11.48 7.36 12.51
N ALA A 216 11.05 7.62 11.28
CA ALA A 216 9.80 8.33 11.01
C ALA A 216 8.58 7.58 11.53
N VAL A 217 8.57 6.24 11.47
CA VAL A 217 7.49 5.41 12.06
C VAL A 217 7.43 5.59 13.57
N ARG A 218 8.59 5.55 14.25
CA ARG A 218 8.66 5.80 15.70
C ARG A 218 8.04 7.15 16.06
N MET A 219 8.50 8.22 15.41
CA MET A 219 8.01 9.59 15.64
C MET A 219 6.52 9.74 15.28
N THR A 220 6.06 9.08 14.22
CA THR A 220 4.66 9.13 13.79
C THR A 220 3.74 8.46 14.81
N VAL A 221 4.13 7.30 15.34
CA VAL A 221 3.34 6.61 16.37
C VAL A 221 3.21 7.49 17.62
N GLU A 222 4.30 8.08 18.07
CA GLU A 222 4.33 8.99 19.23
C GLU A 222 3.44 10.23 18.98
N GLY A 223 3.62 10.90 17.84
CA GLY A 223 2.85 12.09 17.50
C GLY A 223 1.35 11.83 17.34
N LEU A 224 0.96 10.67 16.80
CA LEU A 224 -0.45 10.28 16.68
C LEU A 224 -1.08 9.93 18.04
N ARG A 225 -0.33 9.25 18.92
CA ARG A 225 -0.79 8.98 20.29
C ARG A 225 -1.03 10.26 21.08
N HIS A 226 -0.14 11.24 20.99
CA HIS A 226 -0.35 12.55 21.60
C HIS A 226 -1.61 13.27 21.11
N ARG A 227 -2.05 12.96 19.88
CA ARG A 227 -3.29 13.45 19.31
C ARG A 227 -4.52 12.58 19.63
N GLY A 228 -4.37 11.55 20.47
CA GLY A 228 -5.43 10.65 20.89
C GLY A 228 -5.87 9.64 19.84
N TYR A 229 -5.03 9.33 18.85
CA TYR A 229 -5.31 8.28 17.88
C TYR A 229 -4.98 6.89 18.45
N ARG A 230 -5.84 5.91 18.14
CA ARG A 230 -5.60 4.49 18.30
C ARG A 230 -5.20 3.88 16.95
N PHE A 231 -4.43 2.80 17.00
CA PHE A 231 -3.94 2.09 15.83
C PHE A 231 -4.73 0.80 15.64
N VAL A 232 -5.13 0.52 14.42
CA VAL A 232 -5.80 -0.70 14.00
C VAL A 232 -5.21 -1.21 12.69
N THR A 233 -5.37 -2.49 12.40
CA THR A 233 -5.02 -3.05 11.09
C THR A 233 -6.08 -2.70 10.05
N VAL A 234 -5.75 -2.83 8.75
CA VAL A 234 -6.65 -2.44 7.66
C VAL A 234 -7.93 -3.29 7.65
N ASP A 235 -7.84 -4.58 7.92
CA ASP A 235 -8.99 -5.48 8.02
C ASP A 235 -9.97 -5.04 9.11
N GLN A 236 -9.46 -4.72 10.30
CA GLN A 236 -10.25 -4.16 11.41
C GLN A 236 -10.88 -2.83 11.02
N LEU A 237 -10.11 -1.93 10.39
CA LEU A 237 -10.58 -0.62 9.97
C LEU A 237 -11.71 -0.70 8.95
N LEU A 238 -11.64 -1.65 8.02
CA LEU A 238 -12.61 -1.80 6.93
C LEU A 238 -13.74 -2.77 7.24
N GLY A 239 -13.65 -3.53 8.35
CA GLY A 239 -14.60 -4.58 8.72
C GLY A 239 -14.62 -5.72 7.71
N VAL A 240 -13.44 -6.15 7.22
CA VAL A 240 -13.30 -7.23 6.23
C VAL A 240 -12.34 -8.29 6.75
N PRO A 241 -12.41 -9.57 6.31
CA PRO A 241 -11.47 -10.58 6.73
C PRO A 241 -10.05 -10.24 6.24
N ALA A 242 -9.04 -10.40 7.13
CA ALA A 242 -7.63 -10.28 6.76
C ALA A 242 -7.18 -11.47 5.88
N TYR A 243 -7.69 -12.66 6.21
CA TYR A 243 -7.30 -13.92 5.60
C TYR A 243 -8.53 -14.78 5.27
N GLY A 244 -8.33 -15.75 4.39
CA GLY A 244 -9.29 -16.78 4.06
C GLY A 244 -8.62 -18.16 4.03
N LEU A 245 -9.45 -19.19 4.02
CA LEU A 245 -8.96 -20.55 3.80
C LEU A 245 -8.22 -20.62 2.47
N ARG A 246 -7.13 -21.37 2.44
CA ARG A 246 -6.39 -21.65 1.23
C ARG A 246 -7.31 -22.37 0.26
N SER A 247 -7.53 -21.81 -0.93
CA SER A 247 -8.27 -22.50 -1.97
C SER A 247 -7.51 -23.79 -2.28
N GLY A 248 -8.07 -24.93 -1.89
CA GLY A 248 -7.52 -26.23 -2.26
C GLY A 248 -7.38 -26.27 -3.76
N ARG A 249 -6.22 -26.70 -4.29
CA ARG A 249 -6.17 -27.11 -5.70
C ARG A 249 -7.34 -28.07 -5.90
N ARG A 250 -8.22 -27.75 -6.82
CA ARG A 250 -9.04 -28.81 -7.41
C ARG A 250 -7.99 -29.74 -8.05
N GLU A 251 -7.76 -30.87 -7.41
CA GLU A 251 -7.03 -31.96 -8.07
C GLU A 251 -7.78 -32.25 -9.35
N ALA A 252 -7.10 -32.06 -10.48
CA ALA A 252 -7.58 -32.37 -11.81
C ALA A 252 -7.33 -33.87 -12.09
#